data_9469bb140c8c51de23e85ec80bb6d9a7
#
_entry.id   9469bb140c8c51de23e85ec80bb6d9a7
#
_cell.length_a   1.000
_cell.length_b   1.000
_cell.length_c   1.000
_cell.angle_alpha   90.00
_cell.angle_beta   90.00
_cell.angle_gamma   90.00
#
_symmetry.space_group_name_H-M   'P 1'
#
loop_
_entity.id
_entity.type
_entity.pdbx_description
1 polymer ?
#
loop_
_entity_poly.entity_id
_entity_poly.type
_entity_poly.pdbx_seq_one_letter_code
_entity_poly.pdbx_strand_id
1 'polypeptide(L)'
;MYTEDEMLMLSGIQHFMFCPRQWALIHIEQQWAENKLTTEGQILHKNVDNPFYRQKNGDVITLRSLHIASKELGLYGVTDAVELIPADSSEDAITHNRYKGYWKPYPVEYKRGHHKPDERDEVQLAAQAMCLEEMYGIHIPYGALYYDEVKHRETISISESLRSTTIQCARQMHEVFKSGILPKANKQYHCKNCSLINLCMPEMSDCTLVSTYLNKNLYEDIT
;
A
#
# COMPACT_ATOMS: atom_id res chain seq x y z
N MET A 1 13.34 -10.98 11.00
CA MET A 1 11.93 -11.12 11.41
C MET A 1 11.60 -10.02 12.38
N TYR A 2 10.49 -9.35 12.19
CA TYR A 2 9.99 -8.26 13.03
C TYR A 2 9.08 -8.80 14.13
N THR A 3 9.04 -8.12 15.27
CA THR A 3 8.06 -8.38 16.33
C THR A 3 6.71 -7.71 16.00
N GLU A 4 5.64 -8.08 16.69
CA GLU A 4 4.31 -7.46 16.44
C GLU A 4 4.30 -5.95 16.66
N ASP A 5 5.04 -5.46 17.66
CA ASP A 5 5.18 -4.03 17.97
C ASP A 5 5.98 -3.24 16.92
N GLU A 6 6.78 -3.93 16.11
CA GLU A 6 7.59 -3.32 15.06
C GLU A 6 6.87 -3.29 13.70
N MET A 7 5.72 -3.97 13.59
CA MET A 7 5.02 -4.06 12.31
C MET A 7 4.40 -2.73 11.88
N LEU A 8 4.51 -2.43 10.59
CA LEU A 8 3.94 -1.26 9.95
C LEU A 8 2.67 -1.62 9.17
N MET A 9 1.80 -0.63 8.94
CA MET A 9 0.58 -0.83 8.15
C MET A 9 0.91 -1.11 6.70
N LEU A 10 0.43 -2.24 6.16
CA LEU A 10 0.62 -2.64 4.76
C LEU A 10 0.08 -1.61 3.77
N SER A 11 -1.06 -0.97 4.08
CA SER A 11 -1.60 0.13 3.27
C SER A 11 -0.64 1.32 3.12
N GLY A 12 0.34 1.44 4.01
CA GLY A 12 1.41 2.43 3.93
C GLY A 12 2.33 2.26 2.73
N ILE A 13 2.45 1.05 2.16
CA ILE A 13 3.24 0.79 0.95
C ILE A 13 2.85 1.75 -0.17
N GLN A 14 1.56 1.88 -0.44
CA GLN A 14 1.05 2.76 -1.49
C GLN A 14 1.43 4.23 -1.25
N HIS A 15 1.37 4.70 0.00
CA HIS A 15 1.79 6.04 0.36
C HIS A 15 3.30 6.23 0.21
N PHE A 16 4.09 5.22 0.61
CA PHE A 16 5.56 5.26 0.51
C PHE A 16 6.03 5.27 -0.94
N MET A 17 5.45 4.43 -1.78
CA MET A 17 5.70 4.38 -3.22
C MET A 17 5.29 5.68 -3.93
N PHE A 18 4.22 6.33 -3.46
CA PHE A 18 3.84 7.65 -3.96
C PHE A 18 4.89 8.70 -3.56
N CYS A 19 5.25 8.78 -2.29
CA CYS A 19 6.24 9.71 -1.75
C CYS A 19 6.63 9.31 -0.31
N PRO A 20 7.90 8.98 -0.03
CA PRO A 20 8.34 8.65 1.32
C PRO A 20 8.04 9.73 2.36
N ARG A 21 8.07 11.01 1.98
CA ARG A 21 7.70 12.11 2.87
C ARG A 21 6.19 12.14 3.16
N GLN A 22 5.33 11.87 2.17
CA GLN A 22 3.89 11.74 2.40
C GLN A 22 3.62 10.63 3.40
N TRP A 23 4.25 9.47 3.21
CA TRP A 23 4.13 8.35 4.12
C TRP A 23 4.57 8.71 5.54
N ALA A 24 5.71 9.37 5.71
CA ALA A 24 6.20 9.77 7.03
C ALA A 24 5.26 10.79 7.70
N LEU A 25 4.74 11.75 6.96
CA LEU A 25 3.73 12.70 7.49
C LEU A 25 2.48 11.97 7.98
N ILE A 26 2.00 10.95 7.26
CA ILE A 26 0.80 10.19 7.63
C ILE A 26 1.08 9.24 8.79
N HIS A 27 2.12 8.42 8.70
CA HIS A 27 2.31 7.27 9.57
C HIS A 27 3.22 7.54 10.78
N ILE A 28 4.08 8.56 10.72
CA ILE A 28 4.94 8.97 11.85
C ILE A 28 4.36 10.21 12.53
N GLU A 29 4.14 11.28 11.76
CA GLU A 29 3.64 12.55 12.28
C GLU A 29 2.11 12.57 12.48
N GLN A 30 1.41 11.52 12.06
CA GLN A 30 -0.05 11.36 12.16
C GLN A 30 -0.83 12.53 11.54
N GLN A 31 -0.28 13.14 10.50
CA GLN A 31 -0.92 14.22 9.76
C GLN A 31 -1.82 13.63 8.67
N TRP A 32 -3.07 14.03 8.68
CA TRP A 32 -4.03 13.61 7.67
C TRP A 32 -4.81 14.80 7.12
N ALA A 33 -4.93 14.86 5.81
CA ALA A 33 -5.83 15.79 5.13
C ALA A 33 -6.54 15.06 3.99
N GLU A 34 -7.82 15.30 3.88
CA GLU A 34 -8.64 14.71 2.83
C GLU A 34 -8.64 15.59 1.59
N ASN A 35 -8.69 14.93 0.44
CA ASN A 35 -9.03 15.55 -0.83
C ASN A 35 -10.10 14.69 -1.53
N LYS A 36 -10.59 15.15 -2.68
CA LYS A 36 -11.62 14.42 -3.44
C LYS A 36 -11.22 12.96 -3.68
N LEU A 37 -9.96 12.69 -4.03
CA LEU A 37 -9.48 11.34 -4.36
C LEU A 37 -9.46 10.42 -3.14
N THR A 38 -9.02 10.92 -1.97
CA THR A 38 -9.00 10.12 -0.73
C THR A 38 -10.40 9.82 -0.22
N THR A 39 -11.31 10.81 -0.27
CA THR A 39 -12.71 10.62 0.16
C THR A 39 -13.44 9.59 -0.70
N GLU A 40 -13.29 9.65 -2.02
CA GLU A 40 -13.92 8.70 -2.93
C GLU A 40 -13.34 7.29 -2.80
N GLY A 41 -12.02 7.16 -2.51
CA GLY A 41 -11.39 5.88 -2.16
C GLY A 41 -11.99 5.27 -0.90
N GLN A 42 -12.16 6.05 0.17
CA GLN A 42 -12.78 5.58 1.42
C GLN A 42 -14.22 5.10 1.23
N ILE A 43 -15.02 5.77 0.36
CA ILE A 43 -16.39 5.34 0.06
C ILE A 43 -16.38 3.96 -0.62
N LEU A 44 -15.47 3.73 -1.56
CA LEU A 44 -15.33 2.43 -2.22
C LEU A 44 -15.03 1.33 -1.19
N HIS A 45 -14.01 1.53 -0.34
CA HIS A 45 -13.64 0.54 0.69
C HIS A 45 -14.80 0.26 1.66
N LYS A 46 -15.56 1.25 2.10
CA LYS A 46 -16.76 1.01 2.94
C LYS A 46 -17.79 0.10 2.28
N ASN A 47 -17.92 0.16 0.96
CA ASN A 47 -18.83 -0.71 0.22
C ASN A 47 -18.27 -2.13 0.05
N VAL A 48 -16.96 -2.28 -0.01
CA VAL A 48 -16.26 -3.56 -0.15
C VAL A 48 -16.08 -4.26 1.21
N ASP A 49 -15.88 -3.49 2.29
CA ASP A 49 -15.50 -3.95 3.64
C ASP A 49 -16.65 -4.57 4.46
N ASN A 50 -17.71 -5.07 3.84
CA ASN A 50 -18.72 -5.80 4.60
C ASN A 50 -18.26 -7.24 4.86
N PRO A 51 -17.74 -7.58 6.06
CA PRO A 51 -17.20 -8.91 6.37
C PRO A 51 -18.29 -9.99 6.39
N PHE A 52 -19.56 -9.59 6.42
CA PHE A 52 -20.72 -10.50 6.34
C PHE A 52 -21.14 -10.79 4.89
N TYR A 53 -20.64 -10.03 3.93
CA TYR A 53 -20.94 -10.23 2.53
C TYR A 53 -20.03 -11.33 1.95
N ARG A 54 -20.42 -12.57 2.15
CA ARG A 54 -19.81 -13.73 1.52
C ARG A 54 -20.56 -14.01 0.23
N GLN A 55 -19.89 -13.81 -0.86
CA GLN A 55 -20.45 -14.10 -2.16
C GLN A 55 -19.88 -15.43 -2.65
N LYS A 56 -20.74 -16.42 -2.84
CA LYS A 56 -20.43 -17.61 -3.61
C LYS A 56 -20.83 -17.35 -5.06
N ASN A 57 -19.85 -17.14 -5.90
CA ASN A 57 -20.05 -16.97 -7.33
C ASN A 57 -19.58 -18.24 -8.05
N GLY A 58 -20.50 -19.13 -8.38
CA GLY A 58 -20.16 -20.46 -8.83
C GLY A 58 -19.49 -21.26 -7.69
N ASP A 59 -18.29 -21.78 -7.95
CA ASP A 59 -17.51 -22.54 -6.97
C ASP A 59 -16.47 -21.68 -6.20
N VAL A 60 -16.31 -20.40 -6.55
CA VAL A 60 -15.40 -19.47 -5.90
C VAL A 60 -16.04 -18.86 -4.66
N ILE A 61 -15.29 -18.82 -3.57
CA ILE A 61 -15.71 -18.22 -2.30
C ILE A 61 -14.92 -16.93 -2.09
N THR A 62 -15.56 -15.82 -1.87
CA THR A 62 -14.91 -14.55 -1.57
C THR A 62 -14.92 -14.27 -0.06
N LEU A 63 -13.74 -14.16 0.53
CA LEU A 63 -13.52 -13.67 1.88
C LEU A 63 -13.21 -12.18 1.81
N ARG A 64 -13.85 -11.37 2.64
CA ARG A 64 -13.62 -9.93 2.72
C ARG A 64 -12.99 -9.55 4.05
N SER A 65 -12.20 -8.47 4.03
CA SER A 65 -11.59 -7.89 5.22
C SER A 65 -10.79 -8.93 6.03
N LEU A 66 -10.01 -9.78 5.34
CA LEU A 66 -9.15 -10.74 6.00
C LEU A 66 -7.93 -10.03 6.58
N HIS A 67 -7.70 -10.22 7.88
CA HIS A 67 -6.48 -9.73 8.54
C HIS A 67 -5.28 -10.55 8.10
N ILE A 68 -4.24 -9.88 7.67
CA ILE A 68 -2.98 -10.48 7.20
C ILE A 68 -1.78 -9.84 7.86
N ALA A 69 -0.72 -10.61 8.02
CA ALA A 69 0.56 -10.15 8.55
C ALA A 69 1.72 -10.97 7.99
N SER A 70 2.89 -10.35 7.92
CA SER A 70 4.17 -11.00 7.61
C SER A 70 5.24 -10.51 8.56
N LYS A 71 5.84 -11.41 9.33
CA LYS A 71 6.99 -11.11 10.21
C LYS A 71 8.26 -10.89 9.40
N GLU A 72 8.35 -11.47 8.22
CA GLU A 72 9.48 -11.27 7.31
C GLU A 72 9.49 -9.86 6.74
N LEU A 73 8.34 -9.38 6.27
CA LEU A 73 8.19 -8.01 5.75
C LEU A 73 8.04 -6.97 6.88
N GLY A 74 7.63 -7.40 8.08
CA GLY A 74 7.26 -6.48 9.17
C GLY A 74 6.00 -5.69 8.86
N LEU A 75 5.04 -6.30 8.18
CA LEU A 75 3.81 -5.64 7.73
C LEU A 75 2.58 -6.35 8.26
N TYR A 76 1.54 -5.57 8.58
CA TYR A 76 0.21 -6.08 8.89
C TYR A 76 -0.86 -5.24 8.18
N GLY A 77 -2.03 -5.81 7.99
CA GLY A 77 -3.12 -5.08 7.35
C GLY A 77 -4.37 -5.92 7.17
N VAL A 78 -5.25 -5.42 6.32
CA VAL A 78 -6.52 -6.06 5.96
C VAL A 78 -6.62 -6.07 4.44
N THR A 79 -6.99 -7.21 3.86
CA THR A 79 -7.25 -7.30 2.42
C THR A 79 -8.67 -6.83 2.10
N ASP A 80 -8.89 -6.27 0.93
CA ASP A 80 -10.24 -5.99 0.44
C ASP A 80 -11.00 -7.28 0.19
N ALA A 81 -10.40 -8.20 -0.54
CA ALA A 81 -10.96 -9.52 -0.77
C ALA A 81 -9.86 -10.58 -1.01
N VAL A 82 -10.14 -11.81 -0.61
CA VAL A 82 -9.40 -13.01 -1.00
C VAL A 82 -10.39 -14.00 -1.59
N GLU A 83 -10.23 -14.33 -2.84
CA GLU A 83 -11.00 -15.37 -3.49
C GLU A 83 -10.36 -16.74 -3.23
N LEU A 84 -11.15 -17.67 -2.77
CA LEU A 84 -10.76 -19.07 -2.61
C LEU A 84 -11.20 -19.82 -3.86
N ILE A 85 -10.25 -20.21 -4.69
CA ILE A 85 -10.47 -20.95 -5.94
C ILE A 85 -10.33 -22.44 -5.64
N PRO A 86 -11.29 -23.30 -6.06
CA PRO A 86 -11.20 -24.74 -5.87
C PRO A 86 -9.89 -25.30 -6.45
N ALA A 87 -9.27 -26.23 -5.72
CA ALA A 87 -8.06 -26.91 -6.16
C ALA A 87 -8.24 -28.44 -6.06
N ASP A 88 -7.64 -29.18 -7.01
CA ASP A 88 -7.71 -30.63 -7.06
C ASP A 88 -6.70 -31.31 -6.10
N SER A 89 -5.70 -30.56 -5.62
CA SER A 89 -4.66 -31.05 -4.73
C SER A 89 -4.37 -30.09 -3.57
N SER A 90 -3.63 -30.55 -2.58
CA SER A 90 -3.15 -29.73 -1.45
C SER A 90 -1.95 -28.85 -1.81
N GLU A 91 -1.41 -28.95 -3.02
CA GLU A 91 -0.26 -28.19 -3.45
C GLU A 91 -0.63 -26.70 -3.61
N ASP A 92 0.08 -25.84 -2.89
CA ASP A 92 -0.20 -24.40 -2.81
C ASP A 92 -1.67 -24.08 -2.52
N ALA A 93 -2.30 -24.90 -1.66
CA ALA A 93 -3.71 -24.75 -1.32
C ALA A 93 -3.93 -24.90 0.18
N ILE A 94 -4.99 -24.30 0.66
CA ILE A 94 -5.42 -24.34 2.06
C ILE A 94 -6.70 -25.17 2.22
N THR A 95 -6.96 -25.63 3.43
CA THR A 95 -8.26 -26.13 3.85
C THR A 95 -9.04 -25.02 4.57
N HIS A 96 -10.36 -25.07 4.50
CA HIS A 96 -11.21 -24.08 5.18
C HIS A 96 -12.22 -24.79 6.10
N ASN A 97 -12.41 -24.29 7.32
CA ASN A 97 -13.25 -24.94 8.34
C ASN A 97 -14.73 -25.17 7.94
N ARG A 98 -15.25 -24.35 7.01
CA ARG A 98 -16.66 -24.40 6.57
C ARG A 98 -16.85 -25.02 5.20
N TYR A 99 -15.79 -25.10 4.39
CA TYR A 99 -15.87 -25.55 3.01
C TYR A 99 -14.95 -26.75 2.81
N LYS A 100 -15.50 -27.85 2.32
CA LYS A 100 -14.73 -29.06 2.07
C LYS A 100 -13.83 -28.89 0.84
N GLY A 101 -12.69 -29.57 0.84
CA GLY A 101 -11.74 -29.55 -0.26
C GLY A 101 -10.54 -28.63 -0.03
N TYR A 102 -9.78 -28.44 -1.11
CA TYR A 102 -8.60 -27.58 -1.15
C TYR A 102 -8.91 -26.31 -1.91
N TRP A 103 -8.32 -25.20 -1.48
CA TRP A 103 -8.60 -23.88 -1.99
C TRP A 103 -7.31 -23.09 -2.20
N LYS A 104 -7.12 -22.52 -3.40
CA LYS A 104 -6.02 -21.62 -3.67
C LYS A 104 -6.45 -20.19 -3.35
N PRO A 105 -5.81 -19.51 -2.38
CA PRO A 105 -6.07 -18.10 -2.11
C PRO A 105 -5.61 -17.23 -3.28
N TYR A 106 -6.46 -16.28 -3.66
CA TYR A 106 -6.22 -15.35 -4.74
C TYR A 106 -6.60 -13.95 -4.26
N PRO A 107 -5.62 -13.09 -3.88
CA PRO A 107 -5.90 -11.75 -3.38
C PRO A 107 -6.44 -10.84 -4.49
N VAL A 108 -7.43 -10.01 -4.14
CA VAL A 108 -8.04 -9.01 -5.02
C VAL A 108 -8.09 -7.68 -4.28
N GLU A 109 -7.39 -6.71 -4.81
CA GLU A 109 -7.36 -5.34 -4.29
C GLU A 109 -8.27 -4.45 -5.14
N TYR A 110 -9.14 -3.68 -4.48
CA TYR A 110 -10.07 -2.78 -5.13
C TYR A 110 -9.51 -1.36 -5.21
N LYS A 111 -9.46 -0.80 -6.41
CA LYS A 111 -9.00 0.57 -6.66
C LYS A 111 -10.11 1.38 -7.30
N ARG A 112 -10.27 2.64 -6.85
CA ARG A 112 -11.30 3.53 -7.37
C ARG A 112 -11.11 3.87 -8.84
N GLY A 113 -9.90 4.32 -9.21
CA GLY A 113 -9.61 4.91 -10.52
C GLY A 113 -9.36 3.88 -11.61
N HIS A 114 -8.30 4.11 -12.35
CA HIS A 114 -7.79 3.25 -13.42
C HIS A 114 -6.32 2.92 -13.16
N HIS A 115 -5.77 2.01 -13.95
CA HIS A 115 -4.37 1.61 -13.87
C HIS A 115 -3.44 2.83 -13.87
N LYS A 116 -2.49 2.83 -12.95
CA LYS A 116 -1.49 3.89 -12.81
C LYS A 116 -0.21 3.54 -13.57
N PRO A 117 0.56 4.52 -14.02
CA PRO A 117 1.79 4.26 -14.77
C PRO A 117 2.95 3.75 -13.89
N ASP A 118 2.75 3.63 -12.60
CA ASP A 118 3.73 3.15 -11.63
C ASP A 118 3.21 1.91 -10.89
N GLU A 119 4.11 1.09 -10.36
CA GLU A 119 3.84 -0.22 -9.75
C GLU A 119 3.29 -0.15 -8.32
N ARG A 120 2.79 1.00 -7.84
CA ARG A 120 2.39 1.15 -6.42
C ARG A 120 1.22 0.26 -6.02
N ASP A 121 0.28 0.03 -6.94
CA ASP A 121 -0.89 -0.81 -6.68
C ASP A 121 -0.50 -2.30 -6.74
N GLU A 122 0.39 -2.67 -7.66
CA GLU A 122 0.95 -4.03 -7.79
C GLU A 122 1.83 -4.39 -6.59
N VAL A 123 2.66 -3.46 -6.11
CA VAL A 123 3.51 -3.68 -4.91
C VAL A 123 2.63 -3.89 -3.66
N GLN A 124 1.53 -3.16 -3.52
CA GLN A 124 0.59 -3.39 -2.42
C GLN A 124 -0.07 -4.78 -2.52
N LEU A 125 -0.51 -5.18 -3.72
CA LEU A 125 -1.08 -6.51 -3.97
C LEU A 125 -0.06 -7.62 -3.71
N ALA A 126 1.18 -7.44 -4.14
CA ALA A 126 2.26 -8.39 -3.88
C ALA A 126 2.55 -8.54 -2.38
N ALA A 127 2.54 -7.45 -1.62
CA ALA A 127 2.69 -7.52 -0.17
C ALA A 127 1.55 -8.31 0.49
N GLN A 128 0.31 -8.18 0.01
CA GLN A 128 -0.82 -9.00 0.47
C GLN A 128 -0.61 -10.48 0.17
N ALA A 129 -0.18 -10.81 -1.07
CA ALA A 129 0.13 -12.18 -1.46
C ALA A 129 1.22 -12.77 -0.57
N MET A 130 2.33 -12.05 -0.35
CA MET A 130 3.45 -12.50 0.50
C MET A 130 3.05 -12.69 1.96
N CYS A 131 2.16 -11.85 2.51
CA CYS A 131 1.59 -12.06 3.83
C CYS A 131 0.77 -13.37 3.90
N LEU A 132 -0.08 -13.62 2.90
CA LEU A 132 -0.87 -14.85 2.83
C LEU A 132 0.03 -16.10 2.67
N GLU A 133 1.09 -16.00 1.87
CA GLU A 133 2.07 -17.07 1.70
C GLU A 133 2.73 -17.45 3.02
N GLU A 134 3.21 -16.45 3.79
CA GLU A 134 3.83 -16.69 5.09
C GLU A 134 2.83 -17.28 6.09
N MET A 135 1.58 -16.75 6.12
CA MET A 135 0.55 -17.24 7.06
C MET A 135 0.12 -18.67 6.80
N TYR A 136 0.10 -19.10 5.55
CA TYR A 136 -0.45 -20.40 5.16
C TYR A 136 0.59 -21.42 4.68
N GLY A 137 1.83 -21.01 4.48
CA GLY A 137 2.90 -21.87 3.97
C GLY A 137 2.67 -22.33 2.52
N ILE A 138 2.17 -21.45 1.66
CA ILE A 138 1.81 -21.71 0.26
C ILE A 138 2.52 -20.72 -0.66
N HIS A 139 2.45 -20.95 -1.97
CA HIS A 139 2.92 -19.99 -2.98
C HIS A 139 1.74 -19.41 -3.77
N ILE A 140 1.71 -18.08 -3.93
CA ILE A 140 0.65 -17.34 -4.63
C ILE A 140 1.26 -16.60 -5.84
N PRO A 141 1.20 -17.17 -7.04
CA PRO A 141 1.84 -16.59 -8.22
C PRO A 141 1.05 -15.43 -8.87
N TYR A 142 -0.21 -15.27 -8.55
CA TYR A 142 -1.10 -14.27 -9.15
C TYR A 142 -2.05 -13.66 -8.14
N GLY A 143 -2.46 -12.42 -8.41
CA GLY A 143 -3.57 -11.74 -7.77
C GLY A 143 -4.29 -10.85 -8.78
N ALA A 144 -5.24 -10.03 -8.35
CA ALA A 144 -5.91 -9.10 -9.23
C ALA A 144 -6.05 -7.70 -8.62
N LEU A 145 -6.01 -6.70 -9.49
CA LEU A 145 -6.46 -5.35 -9.22
C LEU A 145 -7.84 -5.16 -9.88
N TYR A 146 -8.79 -4.62 -9.13
CA TYR A 146 -10.10 -4.27 -9.66
C TYR A 146 -10.30 -2.76 -9.64
N TYR A 147 -10.39 -2.15 -10.82
CA TYR A 147 -10.58 -0.72 -10.99
C TYR A 147 -12.06 -0.39 -11.14
N ASP A 148 -12.64 0.21 -10.09
CA ASP A 148 -14.08 0.40 -9.98
C ASP A 148 -14.64 1.42 -11.00
N GLU A 149 -13.89 2.46 -11.31
CA GLU A 149 -14.33 3.51 -12.25
C GLU A 149 -14.56 2.96 -13.68
N VAL A 150 -13.65 2.06 -14.10
CA VAL A 150 -13.70 1.44 -15.44
C VAL A 150 -14.26 0.03 -15.41
N LYS A 151 -14.66 -0.48 -14.21
CA LYS A 151 -15.17 -1.85 -14.01
C LYS A 151 -14.28 -2.92 -14.64
N HIS A 152 -12.98 -2.72 -14.53
CA HIS A 152 -11.97 -3.58 -15.13
C HIS A 152 -11.18 -4.35 -14.06
N ARG A 153 -11.03 -5.66 -14.28
CA ARG A 153 -10.19 -6.54 -13.47
C ARG A 153 -8.94 -6.89 -14.26
N GLU A 154 -7.80 -6.65 -13.65
CA GLU A 154 -6.50 -6.95 -14.21
C GLU A 154 -5.81 -8.02 -13.37
N THR A 155 -5.33 -9.09 -14.00
CA THR A 155 -4.55 -10.13 -13.34
C THR A 155 -3.08 -9.71 -13.29
N ILE A 156 -2.51 -9.71 -12.10
CA ILE A 156 -1.12 -9.33 -11.85
C ILE A 156 -0.32 -10.59 -11.51
N SER A 157 0.79 -10.77 -12.20
CA SER A 157 1.78 -11.80 -11.86
C SER A 157 2.66 -11.32 -10.70
N ILE A 158 2.69 -12.09 -9.60
CA ILE A 158 3.56 -11.82 -8.44
C ILE A 158 4.97 -12.35 -8.74
N SER A 159 5.62 -11.68 -9.71
CA SER A 159 6.94 -12.06 -10.20
C SER A 159 8.05 -11.84 -9.16
N GLU A 160 9.20 -12.48 -9.34
CA GLU A 160 10.39 -12.26 -8.49
C GLU A 160 10.86 -10.80 -8.47
N SER A 161 10.72 -10.08 -9.58
CA SER A 161 11.02 -8.66 -9.66
C SER A 161 10.07 -7.85 -8.76
N LEU A 162 8.77 -8.12 -8.84
CA LEU A 162 7.75 -7.44 -8.04
C LEU A 162 7.92 -7.77 -6.54
N ARG A 163 8.25 -9.02 -6.20
CA ARG A 163 8.59 -9.45 -4.83
C ARG A 163 9.79 -8.68 -4.30
N SER A 164 10.85 -8.58 -5.08
CA SER A 164 12.07 -7.84 -4.71
C SER A 164 11.77 -6.37 -4.46
N THR A 165 10.99 -5.72 -5.32
CA THR A 165 10.53 -4.33 -5.14
C THR A 165 9.71 -4.18 -3.86
N THR A 166 8.82 -5.12 -3.57
CA THR A 166 7.99 -5.13 -2.35
C THR A 166 8.85 -5.25 -1.08
N ILE A 167 9.80 -6.18 -1.06
CA ILE A 167 10.73 -6.36 0.07
C ILE A 167 11.55 -5.10 0.28
N GLN A 168 12.08 -4.50 -0.79
CA GLN A 168 12.87 -3.28 -0.71
C GLN A 168 12.02 -2.11 -0.18
N CYS A 169 10.79 -1.95 -0.65
CA CYS A 169 9.87 -0.92 -0.18
C CYS A 169 9.58 -1.08 1.32
N ALA A 170 9.22 -2.28 1.77
CA ALA A 170 8.97 -2.57 3.18
C ALA A 170 10.19 -2.26 4.05
N ARG A 171 11.39 -2.67 3.62
CA ARG A 171 12.64 -2.38 4.34
C ARG A 171 12.88 -0.88 4.46
N GLN A 172 12.71 -0.13 3.38
CA GLN A 172 12.89 1.33 3.39
C GLN A 172 11.87 2.04 4.31
N MET A 173 10.62 1.55 4.35
CA MET A 173 9.61 2.05 5.30
C MET A 173 10.09 1.87 6.75
N HIS A 174 10.62 0.69 7.10
CA HIS A 174 11.18 0.43 8.43
C HIS A 174 12.40 1.30 8.73
N GLU A 175 13.30 1.50 7.77
CA GLU A 175 14.48 2.37 7.93
C GLU A 175 14.05 3.81 8.23
N VAL A 176 13.09 4.36 7.49
CA VAL A 176 12.55 5.71 7.73
C VAL A 176 11.85 5.78 9.08
N PHE A 177 11.00 4.79 9.41
CA PHE A 177 10.31 4.74 10.70
C PHE A 177 11.30 4.72 11.86
N LYS A 178 12.30 3.83 11.81
CA LYS A 178 13.31 3.67 12.85
C LYS A 178 14.22 4.89 13.00
N SER A 179 14.49 5.60 11.91
CA SER A 179 15.32 6.80 11.95
C SER A 179 14.65 7.97 12.67
N GLY A 180 13.32 8.01 12.68
CA GLY A 180 12.54 9.15 13.17
C GLY A 180 12.75 10.45 12.36
N ILE A 181 13.47 10.37 11.23
CA ILE A 181 13.81 11.55 10.42
C ILE A 181 12.80 11.67 9.28
N LEU A 182 12.13 12.82 9.24
CA LEU A 182 11.21 13.14 8.15
C LEU A 182 11.98 13.33 6.83
N PRO A 183 11.71 12.53 5.79
CA PRO A 183 12.37 12.68 4.48
C PRO A 183 12.22 14.10 3.93
N LYS A 184 13.28 14.61 3.26
CA LYS A 184 13.29 15.96 2.68
C LYS A 184 12.13 16.10 1.67
N ALA A 185 11.47 17.27 1.71
CA ALA A 185 10.45 17.59 0.71
C ALA A 185 11.14 17.90 -0.63
N ASN A 186 10.76 17.15 -1.67
CA ASN A 186 11.20 17.42 -3.04
C ASN A 186 9.94 17.64 -3.89
N LYS A 187 9.87 18.78 -4.58
CA LYS A 187 8.75 19.07 -5.48
C LYS A 187 8.81 18.13 -6.67
N GLN A 188 7.73 17.39 -6.87
CA GLN A 188 7.56 16.46 -7.99
C GLN A 188 6.23 16.69 -8.70
N TYR A 189 6.13 16.18 -9.91
CA TYR A 189 4.94 16.40 -10.75
C TYR A 189 3.65 15.88 -10.10
N HIS A 190 3.73 14.79 -9.32
CA HIS A 190 2.59 14.18 -8.64
C HIS A 190 2.16 14.92 -7.36
N CYS A 191 2.95 15.89 -6.86
CA CYS A 191 2.58 16.69 -5.69
C CYS A 191 1.23 17.43 -5.87
N LYS A 192 0.85 17.77 -7.10
CA LYS A 192 -0.45 18.38 -7.42
C LYS A 192 -1.66 17.53 -7.01
N ASN A 193 -1.48 16.21 -6.90
CA ASN A 193 -2.51 15.26 -6.49
C ASN A 193 -2.39 14.84 -5.02
N CYS A 194 -1.39 15.38 -4.30
CA CYS A 194 -1.13 15.05 -2.90
C CYS A 194 -2.10 15.81 -1.98
N SER A 195 -2.83 15.09 -1.12
CA SER A 195 -3.71 15.71 -0.12
C SER A 195 -2.93 16.55 0.91
N LEU A 196 -1.65 16.24 1.14
CA LEU A 196 -0.80 16.91 2.11
C LEU A 196 0.06 18.03 1.53
N ILE A 197 -0.16 18.49 0.30
CA ILE A 197 0.69 19.48 -0.36
C ILE A 197 0.82 20.78 0.45
N ASN A 198 -0.28 21.23 1.06
CA ASN A 198 -0.32 22.45 1.87
C ASN A 198 0.41 22.29 3.22
N LEU A 199 0.49 21.10 3.76
CA LEU A 199 1.25 20.78 4.98
C LEU A 199 2.72 20.52 4.66
N CYS A 200 2.98 19.83 3.57
CA CYS A 200 4.32 19.47 3.13
C CYS A 200 5.11 20.68 2.62
N MET A 201 4.45 21.63 1.94
CA MET A 201 5.04 22.82 1.33
C MET A 201 6.35 22.54 0.59
N PRO A 202 6.38 21.65 -0.43
CA PRO A 202 7.63 21.19 -1.05
C PRO A 202 8.41 22.33 -1.73
N GLU A 203 7.77 23.43 -2.08
CA GLU A 203 8.40 24.61 -2.66
C GLU A 203 9.28 25.36 -1.66
N MET A 204 9.00 25.25 -0.37
CA MET A 204 9.78 25.89 0.69
C MET A 204 11.11 25.19 0.97
N SER A 205 11.27 23.93 0.54
CA SER A 205 12.50 23.17 0.78
C SER A 205 13.70 23.65 -0.05
N ASP A 206 13.44 24.38 -1.11
CA ASP A 206 14.46 24.98 -1.99
C ASP A 206 14.70 26.47 -1.69
N CYS A 207 14.04 27.00 -0.66
CA CYS A 207 14.26 28.38 -0.23
C CYS A 207 15.69 28.57 0.30
N THR A 208 16.29 29.66 -0.08
CA THR A 208 17.61 30.10 0.40
C THR A 208 17.58 30.19 1.94
N LEU A 209 18.62 29.71 2.59
CA LEU A 209 18.76 29.88 4.03
C LEU A 209 18.54 31.34 4.43
N VAL A 210 17.81 31.55 5.53
CA VAL A 210 17.50 32.91 6.03
C VAL A 210 18.79 33.75 6.17
N SER A 211 19.90 33.16 6.65
CA SER A 211 21.19 33.83 6.73
C SER A 211 21.71 34.29 5.36
N THR A 212 21.58 33.45 4.33
CA THR A 212 21.98 33.81 2.95
C THR A 212 21.08 34.89 2.37
N TYR A 213 19.75 34.79 2.62
CA TYR A 213 18.80 35.81 2.21
C TYR A 213 19.10 37.18 2.87
N LEU A 214 19.35 37.17 4.19
CA LEU A 214 19.68 38.37 4.94
C LEU A 214 21.00 38.99 4.45
N ASN A 215 22.05 38.16 4.28
CA ASN A 215 23.32 38.65 3.76
C ASN A 215 23.18 39.28 2.40
N LYS A 216 22.49 38.62 1.47
CA LYS A 216 22.30 39.12 0.10
C LYS A 216 21.48 40.41 0.01
N ASN A 217 20.41 40.53 0.83
CA ASN A 217 19.45 41.63 0.67
C ASN A 217 19.60 42.74 1.71
N LEU A 218 20.35 42.53 2.80
CA LEU A 218 20.55 43.54 3.84
C LEU A 218 22.00 44.00 3.99
N TYR A 219 22.99 43.19 3.59
CA TYR A 219 24.38 43.48 3.83
C TYR A 219 25.24 43.66 2.55
N GLU A 220 24.78 43.16 1.40
CA GLU A 220 25.52 43.34 0.11
C GLU A 220 25.27 44.69 -0.58
N ASP A 221 24.24 45.46 -0.20
CA ASP A 221 23.94 46.79 -0.76
C ASP A 221 24.63 47.97 -0.05
N ILE A 222 25.65 47.71 0.76
CA ILE A 222 26.40 48.74 1.52
C ILE A 222 27.87 48.85 1.03
N THR A 223 28.11 48.57 -0.26
CA THR A 223 29.41 48.91 -0.90
C THR A 223 29.23 49.76 -2.12
#